data_0e1a50dabe890f62f07263fe377a884a
#
_entry.id   0e1a50dabe890f62f07263fe377a884a
#
_cell.length_a   1.000
_cell.length_b   1.000
_cell.length_c   1.000
_cell.angle_alpha   90.00
_cell.angle_beta   90.00
_cell.angle_gamma   90.00
#
_symmetry.space_group_name_H-M   'P 1'
#
loop_
_entity.id
_entity.type
_entity.pdbx_description
1 polymer ?
#
loop_
_entity_poly.entity_id
_entity_poly.type
_entity_poly.pdbx_seq_one_letter_code
_entity_poly.pdbx_strand_id
1 'polypeptide(L)'
;MPRSIPQDRFQDLVEAATSVFLAQGYRRTQVADVAARMGLAKGSVYTYVESKEALFDCVLRYADHPGRIDLPETLPISTPPREATLEMVQRRLAEEGALPSLTAALSRARVVNVRAELETVLGELYDALASHRTAIKLLDRCASDYPELAKLWYGAGREGALSLLERYLDHRARRGRLRRFEDGAIAARIVLETLVFWAVHRHWDPSPQAIDEASAKRAALAFLTSALVKE
;
A
#
# COMPACT_ATOMS: atom_id res chain seq x y z
N MET A 1 -16.54 32.71 -22.03
CA MET A 1 -17.08 31.80 -21.01
C MET A 1 -15.97 30.85 -20.62
N PRO A 2 -15.52 30.79 -19.36
CA PRO A 2 -14.60 29.74 -18.95
C PRO A 2 -15.30 28.39 -19.17
N ARG A 3 -14.64 27.48 -19.88
CA ARG A 3 -15.13 26.11 -20.07
C ARG A 3 -15.21 25.45 -18.69
N SER A 4 -16.41 25.06 -18.27
CA SER A 4 -16.56 24.27 -17.03
C SER A 4 -15.79 22.97 -17.23
N ILE A 5 -14.89 22.69 -16.30
CA ILE A 5 -14.12 21.44 -16.30
C ILE A 5 -15.11 20.33 -15.91
N PRO A 6 -15.27 19.27 -16.71
CA PRO A 6 -16.13 18.15 -16.36
C PRO A 6 -15.60 17.47 -15.08
N GLN A 7 -16.48 17.19 -14.11
CA GLN A 7 -16.12 16.59 -12.83
C GLN A 7 -15.36 15.25 -12.98
N ASP A 8 -15.73 14.43 -13.95
CA ASP A 8 -15.10 13.12 -14.19
C ASP A 8 -13.64 13.23 -14.67
N ARG A 9 -13.27 14.37 -15.27
CA ARG A 9 -11.92 14.59 -15.82
C ARG A 9 -10.83 14.65 -14.76
N PHE A 10 -11.13 15.04 -13.53
CA PHE A 10 -10.13 15.03 -12.45
C PHE A 10 -9.84 13.61 -11.99
N GLN A 11 -10.85 12.77 -11.90
CA GLN A 11 -10.67 11.35 -11.64
C GLN A 11 -9.84 10.67 -12.75
N ASP A 12 -10.19 10.91 -14.02
CA ASP A 12 -9.42 10.42 -15.17
C ASP A 12 -7.95 10.84 -15.10
N LEU A 13 -7.68 12.09 -14.65
CA LEU A 13 -6.32 12.60 -14.47
C LEU A 13 -5.57 11.81 -13.39
N VAL A 14 -6.18 11.59 -12.24
CA VAL A 14 -5.57 10.84 -11.12
C VAL A 14 -5.30 9.40 -11.56
N GLU A 15 -6.23 8.74 -12.24
CA GLU A 15 -6.08 7.37 -12.75
C GLU A 15 -4.98 7.27 -13.81
N ALA A 16 -4.96 8.20 -14.78
CA ALA A 16 -3.92 8.26 -15.80
C ALA A 16 -2.54 8.50 -15.19
N ALA A 17 -2.44 9.45 -14.26
CA ALA A 17 -1.20 9.75 -13.56
C ALA A 17 -0.73 8.56 -12.72
N THR A 18 -1.62 7.92 -11.95
CA THR A 18 -1.33 6.70 -11.20
C THR A 18 -0.71 5.64 -12.10
N SER A 19 -1.33 5.37 -13.23
CA SER A 19 -0.83 4.39 -14.19
C SER A 19 0.56 4.74 -14.75
N VAL A 20 0.82 6.02 -15.03
CA VAL A 20 2.13 6.47 -15.54
C VAL A 20 3.20 6.37 -14.44
N PHE A 21 2.91 6.80 -13.21
CA PHE A 21 3.85 6.66 -12.09
C PHE A 21 4.16 5.20 -11.77
N LEU A 22 3.18 4.30 -11.81
CA LEU A 22 3.39 2.86 -11.64
C LEU A 22 4.30 2.28 -12.74
N ALA A 23 4.14 2.70 -13.98
CA ALA A 23 4.93 2.20 -15.09
C ALA A 23 6.38 2.74 -15.07
N GLN A 24 6.55 4.04 -14.85
CA GLN A 24 7.82 4.73 -15.07
C GLN A 24 8.58 5.07 -13.77
N GLY A 25 7.91 5.14 -12.61
CA GLY A 25 8.43 5.66 -11.34
C GLY A 25 8.38 7.19 -11.30
N TYR A 26 8.76 7.76 -10.15
CA TYR A 26 8.68 9.21 -9.95
C TYR A 26 9.61 9.99 -10.90
N ARG A 27 10.87 9.58 -11.00
CA ARG A 27 11.91 10.35 -11.70
C ARG A 27 11.61 10.48 -13.20
N ARG A 28 11.23 9.39 -13.85
CA ARG A 28 11.04 9.34 -15.31
C ARG A 28 9.72 9.93 -15.77
N THR A 29 8.68 9.91 -14.92
CA THR A 29 7.36 10.44 -15.26
C THR A 29 7.43 11.92 -15.58
N GLN A 30 6.82 12.28 -16.70
CA GLN A 30 6.60 13.67 -17.12
C GLN A 30 5.10 13.95 -17.22
N VAL A 31 4.70 15.20 -16.96
CA VAL A 31 3.30 15.64 -17.12
C VAL A 31 2.80 15.42 -18.56
N ALA A 32 3.71 15.47 -19.53
CA ALA A 32 3.38 15.18 -20.95
C ALA A 32 2.95 13.72 -21.16
N ASP A 33 3.51 12.76 -20.41
CA ASP A 33 3.15 11.34 -20.52
C ASP A 33 1.72 11.11 -20.02
N VAL A 34 1.36 11.80 -18.94
CA VAL A 34 -0.02 11.75 -18.39
C VAL A 34 -1.00 12.40 -19.36
N ALA A 35 -0.66 13.55 -19.93
CA ALA A 35 -1.48 14.21 -20.96
C ALA A 35 -1.69 13.31 -22.18
N ALA A 36 -0.63 12.67 -22.68
CA ALA A 36 -0.70 11.74 -23.81
C ALA A 36 -1.62 10.54 -23.49
N ARG A 37 -1.52 9.98 -22.27
CA ARG A 37 -2.38 8.87 -21.83
C ARG A 37 -3.86 9.27 -21.78
N MET A 38 -4.18 10.53 -21.48
CA MET A 38 -5.53 11.08 -21.48
C MET A 38 -6.01 11.53 -22.87
N GLY A 39 -5.16 11.48 -23.90
CA GLY A 39 -5.45 12.05 -25.21
C GLY A 39 -5.57 13.57 -25.21
N LEU A 40 -4.85 14.25 -24.31
CA LEU A 40 -4.88 15.70 -24.11
C LEU A 40 -3.55 16.35 -24.50
N ALA A 41 -3.61 17.66 -24.81
CA ALA A 41 -2.40 18.48 -24.90
C ALA A 41 -1.79 18.67 -23.50
N LYS A 42 -0.46 18.73 -23.40
CA LYS A 42 0.27 18.93 -22.13
C LYS A 42 -0.26 20.12 -21.31
N GLY A 43 -0.58 21.23 -21.96
CA GLY A 43 -1.14 22.43 -21.31
C GLY A 43 -2.47 22.18 -20.60
N SER A 44 -3.27 21.19 -21.04
CA SER A 44 -4.54 20.87 -20.40
C SER A 44 -4.37 20.27 -19.01
N VAL A 45 -3.29 19.54 -18.74
CA VAL A 45 -3.01 18.99 -17.39
C VAL A 45 -2.69 20.10 -16.42
N TYR A 46 -2.00 21.14 -16.87
CA TYR A 46 -1.65 22.29 -16.02
C TYR A 46 -2.86 23.17 -15.65
N THR A 47 -4.04 22.92 -16.18
CA THR A 47 -5.28 23.52 -15.67
C THR A 47 -5.77 22.86 -14.37
N TYR A 48 -5.26 21.66 -14.06
CA TYR A 48 -5.60 20.89 -12.85
C TYR A 48 -4.54 20.95 -11.77
N VAL A 49 -3.27 20.94 -12.16
CA VAL A 49 -2.11 20.90 -11.24
C VAL A 49 -1.01 21.83 -11.72
N GLU A 50 -0.32 22.51 -10.84
CA GLU A 50 0.77 23.43 -11.19
C GLU A 50 2.06 22.71 -11.60
N SER A 51 2.29 21.49 -11.09
CA SER A 51 3.55 20.78 -11.27
C SER A 51 3.40 19.26 -11.23
N LYS A 52 4.48 18.55 -11.53
CA LYS A 52 4.58 17.10 -11.34
C LYS A 52 4.48 16.73 -9.85
N GLU A 53 5.01 17.55 -8.98
CA GLU A 53 4.96 17.38 -7.53
C GLU A 53 3.51 17.45 -7.03
N ALA A 54 2.73 18.42 -7.49
CA ALA A 54 1.30 18.52 -7.19
C ALA A 54 0.52 17.31 -7.74
N LEU A 55 0.85 16.87 -8.95
CA LEU A 55 0.24 15.69 -9.54
C LEU A 55 0.56 14.41 -8.74
N PHE A 56 1.81 14.26 -8.29
CA PHE A 56 2.24 13.13 -7.47
C PHE A 56 1.59 13.12 -6.09
N ASP A 57 1.47 14.30 -5.46
CA ASP A 57 0.73 14.47 -4.20
C ASP A 57 -0.73 14.03 -4.35
N CYS A 58 -1.41 14.44 -5.43
CA CYS A 58 -2.77 14.00 -5.75
C CYS A 58 -2.85 12.47 -5.90
N VAL A 59 -1.94 11.88 -6.66
CA VAL A 59 -1.91 10.42 -6.85
C VAL A 59 -1.74 9.69 -5.52
N LEU A 60 -0.86 10.15 -4.64
CA LEU A 60 -0.67 9.55 -3.33
C LEU A 60 -1.88 9.75 -2.41
N ARG A 61 -2.58 10.90 -2.50
CA ARG A 61 -3.79 11.16 -1.71
C ARG A 61 -4.96 10.29 -2.10
N TYR A 62 -5.15 10.11 -3.40
CA TYR A 62 -6.33 9.44 -3.95
C TYR A 62 -6.09 7.99 -4.36
N ALA A 63 -4.85 7.47 -4.23
CA ALA A 63 -4.60 6.04 -4.39
C ALA A 63 -5.50 5.23 -3.45
N ASP A 64 -6.19 4.25 -4.01
CA ASP A 64 -7.15 3.39 -3.30
C ASP A 64 -8.35 4.14 -2.68
N HIS A 65 -8.66 5.37 -3.13
CA HIS A 65 -9.84 6.09 -2.65
C HIS A 65 -11.12 5.34 -3.07
N PRO A 66 -11.99 4.96 -2.11
CA PRO A 66 -13.22 4.28 -2.43
C PRO A 66 -14.24 5.26 -3.03
N GLY A 67 -14.57 5.09 -4.29
CA GLY A 67 -15.60 5.87 -4.96
C GLY A 67 -15.07 7.04 -5.81
N ARG A 68 -15.97 7.98 -6.07
CA ARG A 68 -15.69 9.13 -6.94
C ARG A 68 -14.79 10.15 -6.25
N ILE A 69 -13.81 10.65 -6.99
CA ILE A 69 -12.95 11.76 -6.55
C ILE A 69 -13.61 13.06 -6.97
N ASP A 70 -13.96 13.90 -5.99
CA ASP A 70 -14.55 15.20 -6.27
C ASP A 70 -13.51 16.18 -6.84
N LEU A 71 -13.98 17.07 -7.73
CA LEU A 71 -13.14 18.12 -8.27
C LEU A 71 -12.78 19.10 -7.14
N PRO A 72 -11.49 19.41 -6.94
CA PRO A 72 -11.08 20.41 -5.96
C PRO A 72 -11.71 21.77 -6.20
N GLU A 73 -12.05 22.48 -5.11
CA GLU A 73 -12.65 23.82 -5.17
C GLU A 73 -11.74 24.83 -5.87
N THR A 74 -10.43 24.66 -5.74
CA THR A 74 -9.42 25.57 -6.32
C THR A 74 -8.54 24.83 -7.30
N LEU A 75 -8.47 25.33 -8.53
CA LEU A 75 -7.63 24.83 -9.61
C LEU A 75 -6.81 25.99 -10.22
N PRO A 76 -5.59 25.71 -10.68
CA PRO A 76 -4.84 24.46 -10.51
C PRO A 76 -4.46 24.20 -9.05
N ILE A 77 -4.36 22.92 -8.69
CA ILE A 77 -3.83 22.51 -7.37
C ILE A 77 -2.39 22.98 -7.27
N SER A 78 -2.10 23.76 -6.24
CA SER A 78 -0.78 24.33 -6.02
C SER A 78 0.25 23.26 -5.68
N THR A 79 1.49 23.53 -6.04
CA THR A 79 2.62 22.68 -5.67
C THR A 79 2.78 22.65 -4.15
N PRO A 80 2.60 21.49 -3.49
CA PRO A 80 2.78 21.43 -2.04
C PRO A 80 4.24 21.62 -1.64
N PRO A 81 4.52 22.17 -0.45
CA PRO A 81 5.84 22.08 0.15
C PRO A 81 6.30 20.60 0.17
N ARG A 82 7.59 20.36 -0.04
CA ARG A 82 8.15 19.01 -0.14
C ARG A 82 7.83 18.16 1.10
N GLU A 83 7.89 18.76 2.27
CA GLU A 83 7.61 18.12 3.55
C GLU A 83 6.14 17.73 3.69
N ALA A 84 5.20 18.51 3.14
CA ALA A 84 3.77 18.28 3.28
C ALA A 84 3.31 16.95 2.68
N THR A 85 3.85 16.56 1.51
CA THR A 85 3.56 15.25 0.91
C THR A 85 4.11 14.11 1.75
N LEU A 86 5.33 14.26 2.30
CA LEU A 86 5.93 13.24 3.17
C LEU A 86 5.18 13.10 4.50
N GLU A 87 4.77 14.20 5.11
CA GLU A 87 3.95 14.21 6.33
C GLU A 87 2.58 13.56 6.09
N MET A 88 1.97 13.81 4.94
CA MET A 88 0.71 13.15 4.55
C MET A 88 0.90 11.64 4.44
N VAL A 89 1.96 11.17 3.76
CA VAL A 89 2.27 9.74 3.64
C VAL A 89 2.56 9.15 5.02
N GLN A 90 3.35 9.83 5.86
CA GLN A 90 3.66 9.36 7.21
C GLN A 90 2.40 9.19 8.07
N ARG A 91 1.50 10.17 8.02
CA ARG A 91 0.22 10.10 8.74
C ARG A 91 -0.63 8.93 8.24
N ARG A 92 -0.77 8.74 6.93
CA ARG A 92 -1.49 7.61 6.35
C ARG A 92 -0.90 6.27 6.77
N LEU A 93 0.42 6.12 6.74
CA LEU A 93 1.09 4.90 7.21
C LEU A 93 0.81 4.62 8.69
N ALA A 94 0.73 5.66 9.53
CA ALA A 94 0.43 5.49 10.94
C ALA A 94 -1.05 5.12 11.20
N GLU A 95 -1.97 5.73 10.48
CA GLU A 95 -3.42 5.53 10.63
C GLU A 95 -3.89 4.23 9.96
N GLU A 96 -3.53 4.04 8.68
CA GLU A 96 -4.00 2.92 7.84
C GLU A 96 -3.16 1.64 8.04
N GLY A 97 -1.92 1.76 8.49
CA GLY A 97 -1.03 0.65 8.84
C GLY A 97 -1.24 0.09 10.25
N ALA A 98 -2.24 0.58 10.99
CA ALA A 98 -2.56 0.06 12.31
C ALA A 98 -3.06 -1.39 12.22
N LEU A 99 -2.51 -2.27 13.06
CA LEU A 99 -2.85 -3.69 13.15
C LEU A 99 -3.37 -4.01 14.57
N PRO A 100 -4.62 -3.66 14.88
CA PRO A 100 -5.18 -3.82 16.22
C PRO A 100 -5.22 -5.26 16.70
N SER A 101 -5.53 -6.23 15.85
CA SER A 101 -5.52 -7.65 16.24
C SER A 101 -4.13 -8.14 16.59
N LEU A 102 -3.11 -7.73 15.83
CA LEU A 102 -1.71 -8.06 16.10
C LEU A 102 -1.24 -7.41 17.43
N THR A 103 -1.57 -6.13 17.62
CA THR A 103 -1.25 -5.41 18.86
C THR A 103 -1.95 -6.02 20.08
N ALA A 104 -3.22 -6.36 19.97
CA ALA A 104 -3.97 -7.04 21.01
C ALA A 104 -3.43 -8.44 21.30
N ALA A 105 -2.99 -9.19 20.27
CA ALA A 105 -2.35 -10.49 20.45
C ALA A 105 -1.05 -10.37 21.23
N LEU A 106 -0.22 -9.37 20.95
CA LEU A 106 1.03 -9.11 21.67
C LEU A 106 0.82 -8.79 23.16
N SER A 107 -0.28 -8.12 23.50
CA SER A 107 -0.58 -7.78 24.92
C SER A 107 -1.14 -8.97 25.72
N ARG A 108 -1.67 -10.02 25.05
CA ARG A 108 -2.26 -11.18 25.70
C ARG A 108 -1.20 -12.23 26.11
N ALA A 109 -1.12 -12.53 27.40
CA ALA A 109 -0.23 -13.57 27.91
C ALA A 109 -0.69 -14.98 27.53
N ARG A 110 -1.98 -15.24 27.45
CA ARG A 110 -2.58 -16.55 27.13
C ARG A 110 -3.45 -16.49 25.90
N VAL A 111 -3.38 -17.53 25.10
CA VAL A 111 -4.23 -17.76 23.93
C VAL A 111 -4.90 -19.12 24.06
N VAL A 112 -6.22 -19.15 23.88
CA VAL A 112 -7.02 -20.40 23.94
C VAL A 112 -6.88 -21.17 22.63
N ASN A 113 -7.05 -20.48 21.50
CA ASN A 113 -6.94 -21.04 20.17
C ASN A 113 -5.95 -20.22 19.35
N VAL A 114 -4.70 -20.68 19.28
CA VAL A 114 -3.64 -19.96 18.54
C VAL A 114 -3.87 -19.95 17.04
N ARG A 115 -4.51 -21.00 16.48
CA ARG A 115 -4.86 -21.07 15.07
C ARG A 115 -5.83 -19.95 14.70
N ALA A 116 -6.92 -19.81 15.45
CA ALA A 116 -7.92 -18.75 15.21
C ALA A 116 -7.34 -17.34 15.43
N GLU A 117 -6.47 -17.16 16.44
CA GLU A 117 -5.78 -15.88 16.64
C GLU A 117 -4.86 -15.54 15.47
N LEU A 118 -4.07 -16.51 15.00
CA LEU A 118 -3.17 -16.32 13.85
C LEU A 118 -3.94 -16.02 12.57
N GLU A 119 -5.03 -16.75 12.30
CA GLU A 119 -5.92 -16.49 11.15
C GLU A 119 -6.51 -15.08 11.20
N THR A 120 -6.89 -14.60 12.39
CA THR A 120 -7.38 -13.23 12.57
C THR A 120 -6.29 -12.20 12.28
N VAL A 121 -5.09 -12.39 12.81
CA VAL A 121 -3.94 -11.49 12.61
C VAL A 121 -3.52 -11.45 11.14
N LEU A 122 -3.38 -12.61 10.50
CA LEU A 122 -3.00 -12.69 9.08
C LEU A 122 -4.10 -12.15 8.18
N GLY A 123 -5.37 -12.39 8.54
CA GLY A 123 -6.53 -11.89 7.82
C GLY A 123 -6.62 -10.36 7.85
N GLU A 124 -6.43 -9.76 9.02
CA GLU A 124 -6.35 -8.29 9.18
C GLU A 124 -5.22 -7.69 8.35
N LEU A 125 -4.03 -8.29 8.42
CA LEU A 125 -2.88 -7.82 7.65
C LEU A 125 -3.11 -7.95 6.14
N TYR A 126 -3.70 -9.06 5.68
CA TYR A 126 -4.08 -9.23 4.27
C TYR A 126 -5.08 -8.15 3.82
N ASP A 127 -6.13 -7.90 4.61
CA ASP A 127 -7.15 -6.91 4.27
C ASP A 127 -6.59 -5.49 4.23
N ALA A 128 -5.73 -5.12 5.17
CA ALA A 128 -5.03 -3.85 5.16
C ALA A 128 -4.17 -3.68 3.90
N LEU A 129 -3.38 -4.71 3.54
CA LEU A 129 -2.58 -4.70 2.31
C LEU A 129 -3.45 -4.60 1.05
N ALA A 130 -4.55 -5.36 0.99
CA ALA A 130 -5.47 -5.36 -0.15
C ALA A 130 -6.21 -4.03 -0.32
N SER A 131 -6.59 -3.38 0.79
CA SER A 131 -7.28 -2.08 0.77
C SER A 131 -6.38 -0.94 0.28
N HIS A 132 -5.05 -1.06 0.45
CA HIS A 132 -4.09 -0.02 0.10
C HIS A 132 -3.11 -0.46 -1.01
N ARG A 133 -3.52 -1.40 -1.86
CA ARG A 133 -2.62 -2.04 -2.84
C ARG A 133 -2.01 -1.08 -3.84
N THR A 134 -2.77 -0.09 -4.31
CA THR A 134 -2.29 0.89 -5.29
C THR A 134 -1.28 1.84 -4.66
N ALA A 135 -1.58 2.33 -3.45
CA ALA A 135 -0.67 3.18 -2.68
C ALA A 135 0.65 2.43 -2.37
N ILE A 136 0.57 1.19 -1.91
CA ILE A 136 1.73 0.34 -1.63
C ILE A 136 2.57 0.17 -2.90
N LYS A 137 1.95 -0.14 -4.04
CA LYS A 137 2.66 -0.32 -5.31
C LYS A 137 3.31 0.97 -5.81
N LEU A 138 2.63 2.11 -5.63
CA LEU A 138 3.19 3.44 -5.93
C LEU A 138 4.40 3.76 -5.05
N LEU A 139 4.30 3.52 -3.75
CA LEU A 139 5.40 3.74 -2.81
C LEU A 139 6.60 2.86 -3.17
N ASP A 140 6.40 1.56 -3.38
CA ASP A 140 7.46 0.65 -3.82
C ASP A 140 8.14 1.13 -5.11
N ARG A 141 7.33 1.55 -6.10
CA ARG A 141 7.83 1.95 -7.42
C ARG A 141 8.54 3.29 -7.41
N CYS A 142 8.06 4.24 -6.61
CA CYS A 142 8.58 5.62 -6.60
C CYS A 142 9.67 5.84 -5.54
N ALA A 143 9.74 5.03 -4.49
CA ALA A 143 10.74 5.14 -3.44
C ALA A 143 12.18 5.01 -3.96
N SER A 144 12.43 4.19 -4.97
CA SER A 144 13.76 4.06 -5.59
C SER A 144 14.30 5.36 -6.20
N ASP A 145 13.39 6.26 -6.59
CA ASP A 145 13.69 7.53 -7.24
C ASP A 145 13.56 8.74 -6.31
N TYR A 146 13.08 8.53 -5.07
CA TYR A 146 12.76 9.59 -4.09
C TYR A 146 13.30 9.19 -2.71
N PRO A 147 14.54 9.58 -2.36
CA PRO A 147 15.20 9.08 -1.15
C PRO A 147 14.47 9.29 0.17
N GLU A 148 13.79 10.43 0.35
CA GLU A 148 13.05 10.72 1.57
C GLU A 148 11.81 9.83 1.69
N LEU A 149 11.13 9.56 0.56
CA LEU A 149 10.02 8.62 0.49
C LEU A 149 10.50 7.18 0.76
N ALA A 150 11.70 6.83 0.28
CA ALA A 150 12.32 5.54 0.55
C ALA A 150 12.58 5.32 2.05
N LYS A 151 13.12 6.31 2.75
CA LYS A 151 13.33 6.24 4.21
C LYS A 151 12.03 6.04 4.97
N LEU A 152 10.98 6.74 4.55
CA LEU A 152 9.67 6.64 5.18
C LEU A 152 9.02 5.28 4.91
N TRP A 153 8.98 4.84 3.65
CA TRP A 153 8.32 3.62 3.24
C TRP A 153 9.03 2.36 3.76
N TYR A 154 10.34 2.24 3.51
CA TYR A 154 11.08 1.06 3.94
C TYR A 154 11.36 1.07 5.44
N GLY A 155 11.61 2.22 6.06
CA GLY A 155 11.85 2.33 7.50
C GLY A 155 10.57 2.22 8.32
N ALA A 156 9.74 3.28 8.35
CA ALA A 156 8.56 3.31 9.22
C ALA A 156 7.46 2.33 8.79
N GLY A 157 7.22 2.20 7.46
CA GLY A 157 6.16 1.33 6.94
C GLY A 157 6.54 -0.15 7.05
N ARG A 158 7.46 -0.59 6.21
CA ARG A 158 7.78 -2.02 6.05
C ARG A 158 8.52 -2.62 7.24
N GLU A 159 9.56 -1.95 7.74
CA GLU A 159 10.32 -2.41 8.91
C GLU A 159 9.47 -2.44 10.18
N GLY A 160 8.56 -1.47 10.34
CA GLY A 160 7.61 -1.44 11.45
C GLY A 160 6.70 -2.67 11.47
N ALA A 161 6.11 -3.01 10.32
CA ALA A 161 5.26 -4.19 10.17
C ALA A 161 6.04 -5.49 10.41
N LEU A 162 7.26 -5.60 9.86
CA LEU A 162 8.14 -6.76 10.07
C LEU A 162 8.48 -6.96 11.55
N SER A 163 8.88 -5.90 12.24
CA SER A 163 9.23 -5.96 13.67
C SER A 163 8.06 -6.39 14.55
N LEU A 164 6.85 -5.90 14.26
CA LEU A 164 5.64 -6.31 14.99
C LEU A 164 5.32 -7.79 14.75
N LEU A 165 5.40 -8.24 13.51
CA LEU A 165 5.13 -9.63 13.13
C LEU A 165 6.17 -10.58 13.74
N GLU A 166 7.46 -10.25 13.68
CA GLU A 166 8.53 -11.03 14.29
C GLU A 166 8.30 -11.17 15.81
N ARG A 167 8.02 -10.07 16.50
CA ARG A 167 7.70 -10.08 17.94
C ARG A 167 6.53 -10.99 18.26
N TYR A 168 5.48 -10.97 17.43
CA TYR A 168 4.31 -11.83 17.61
C TYR A 168 4.66 -13.31 17.44
N LEU A 169 5.33 -13.66 16.35
CA LEU A 169 5.73 -15.04 16.08
C LEU A 169 6.64 -15.59 17.18
N ASP A 170 7.65 -14.84 17.59
CA ASP A 170 8.57 -15.20 18.67
C ASP A 170 7.84 -15.33 20.02
N HIS A 171 6.94 -14.38 20.34
CA HIS A 171 6.14 -14.42 21.56
C HIS A 171 5.30 -15.71 21.66
N ARG A 172 4.69 -16.16 20.58
CA ARG A 172 3.89 -17.38 20.54
C ARG A 172 4.75 -18.65 20.46
N ALA A 173 5.89 -18.59 19.77
CA ALA A 173 6.83 -19.70 19.66
C ALA A 173 7.51 -20.01 21.02
N ARG A 174 7.91 -19.01 21.80
CA ARG A 174 8.45 -19.19 23.17
C ARG A 174 7.45 -19.85 24.12
N ARG A 175 6.15 -19.72 23.87
CA ARG A 175 5.07 -20.36 24.63
C ARG A 175 4.66 -21.72 24.07
N GLY A 176 5.38 -22.23 23.07
CA GLY A 176 5.09 -23.52 22.44
C GLY A 176 3.78 -23.55 21.65
N ARG A 177 3.26 -22.39 21.24
CA ARG A 177 1.99 -22.27 20.51
C ARG A 177 2.19 -22.23 18.98
N LEU A 178 3.27 -21.62 18.53
CA LEU A 178 3.71 -21.65 17.14
C LEU A 178 5.03 -22.42 16.99
N ARG A 179 5.35 -22.82 15.79
CA ARG A 179 6.65 -23.40 15.45
C ARG A 179 7.76 -22.38 15.71
N ARG A 180 8.88 -22.86 16.20
CA ARG A 180 10.08 -22.05 16.34
C ARG A 180 10.93 -22.19 15.09
N PHE A 181 11.31 -21.06 14.53
CA PHE A 181 12.25 -21.00 13.41
C PHE A 181 13.63 -20.61 13.93
N GLU A 182 14.66 -21.02 13.21
CA GLU A 182 16.05 -20.69 13.55
C GLU A 182 16.26 -19.16 13.48
N ASP A 183 15.69 -18.53 12.45
CA ASP A 183 15.70 -17.08 12.25
C ASP A 183 14.26 -16.54 12.20
N GLY A 184 13.88 -15.82 13.26
CA GLY A 184 12.55 -15.22 13.41
C GLY A 184 12.30 -14.08 12.45
N ALA A 185 13.32 -13.30 12.11
CA ALA A 185 13.21 -12.18 11.18
C ALA A 185 12.95 -12.70 9.74
N ILE A 186 13.63 -13.77 9.33
CA ILE A 186 13.39 -14.42 8.04
C ILE A 186 11.97 -15.01 8.01
N ALA A 187 11.52 -15.66 9.08
CA ALA A 187 10.16 -16.20 9.15
C ALA A 187 9.10 -15.09 9.03
N ALA A 188 9.25 -14.00 9.76
CA ALA A 188 8.36 -12.84 9.65
C ALA A 188 8.36 -12.24 8.22
N ARG A 189 9.55 -12.17 7.60
CA ARG A 189 9.70 -11.70 6.24
C ARG A 189 8.98 -12.60 5.23
N ILE A 190 9.11 -13.92 5.34
CA ILE A 190 8.41 -14.88 4.46
C ILE A 190 6.89 -14.70 4.60
N VAL A 191 6.39 -14.57 5.83
CA VAL A 191 4.96 -14.36 6.08
C VAL A 191 4.50 -13.06 5.42
N LEU A 192 5.17 -11.95 5.68
CA LEU A 192 4.80 -10.65 5.12
C LEU A 192 4.84 -10.65 3.59
N GLU A 193 5.94 -11.14 2.99
CA GLU A 193 6.08 -11.16 1.53
C GLU A 193 5.05 -12.07 0.85
N THR A 194 4.69 -13.19 1.49
CA THR A 194 3.59 -14.04 0.99
C THR A 194 2.28 -13.26 0.94
N LEU A 195 1.93 -12.55 2.02
CA LEU A 195 0.70 -11.74 2.06
C LEU A 195 0.78 -10.56 1.08
N VAL A 196 1.91 -9.87 1.01
CA VAL A 196 2.13 -8.76 0.07
C VAL A 196 2.01 -9.21 -1.38
N PHE A 197 2.59 -10.37 -1.73
CA PHE A 197 2.43 -10.90 -3.09
C PHE A 197 0.95 -11.13 -3.42
N TRP A 198 0.23 -11.86 -2.57
CA TRP A 198 -1.15 -12.25 -2.84
C TRP A 198 -2.15 -11.09 -2.74
N ALA A 199 -1.95 -10.16 -1.81
CA ALA A 199 -2.83 -9.00 -1.63
C ALA A 199 -2.54 -7.85 -2.61
N VAL A 200 -1.26 -7.68 -3.00
CA VAL A 200 -0.79 -6.52 -3.76
C VAL A 200 -0.21 -6.91 -5.11
N HIS A 201 0.96 -7.59 -5.12
CA HIS A 201 1.80 -7.68 -6.32
C HIS A 201 1.21 -8.52 -7.43
N ARG A 202 0.41 -9.56 -7.14
CA ARG A 202 -0.23 -10.40 -8.15
C ARG A 202 -1.11 -9.62 -9.15
N HIS A 203 -1.62 -8.45 -8.76
CA HIS A 203 -2.44 -7.60 -9.62
C HIS A 203 -1.65 -6.91 -10.74
N TRP A 204 -0.33 -6.89 -10.63
CA TRP A 204 0.63 -6.40 -11.62
C TRP A 204 1.59 -7.48 -12.10
N ASP A 205 1.26 -8.75 -11.86
CA ASP A 205 2.03 -9.88 -12.37
C ASP A 205 1.90 -9.94 -13.91
N PRO A 206 3.00 -10.01 -14.66
CA PRO A 206 2.96 -10.14 -16.12
C PRO A 206 2.36 -11.47 -16.60
N SER A 207 2.25 -12.47 -15.70
CA SER A 207 1.57 -13.74 -15.94
C SER A 207 0.40 -13.94 -14.98
N PRO A 208 -0.67 -13.11 -15.09
CA PRO A 208 -1.75 -13.12 -14.13
C PRO A 208 -2.54 -14.44 -14.17
N GLN A 209 -2.88 -14.93 -13.00
CA GLN A 209 -3.79 -16.07 -12.84
C GLN A 209 -5.20 -15.57 -12.54
N ALA A 210 -6.22 -16.23 -13.12
CA ALA A 210 -7.62 -15.91 -12.87
C ALA A 210 -8.06 -16.47 -11.50
N ILE A 211 -7.58 -15.83 -10.42
CA ILE A 211 -7.89 -16.19 -9.04
C ILE A 211 -8.62 -15.01 -8.40
N ASP A 212 -9.84 -15.27 -7.88
CA ASP A 212 -10.59 -14.25 -7.14
C ASP A 212 -9.93 -13.93 -5.79
N GLU A 213 -10.25 -12.73 -5.26
CA GLU A 213 -9.63 -12.20 -4.04
C GLU A 213 -9.87 -13.10 -2.81
N ALA A 214 -11.10 -13.61 -2.67
CA ALA A 214 -11.46 -14.44 -1.52
C ALA A 214 -10.71 -15.79 -1.54
N SER A 215 -10.54 -16.38 -2.71
CA SER A 215 -9.79 -17.63 -2.89
C SER A 215 -8.30 -17.42 -2.65
N ALA A 216 -7.72 -16.32 -3.15
CA ALA A 216 -6.34 -15.96 -2.91
C ALA A 216 -6.06 -15.77 -1.39
N LYS A 217 -6.91 -15.00 -0.71
CA LYS A 217 -6.82 -14.78 0.73
C LYS A 217 -6.90 -16.10 1.49
N ARG A 218 -7.95 -16.91 1.25
CA ARG A 218 -8.13 -18.20 1.94
C ARG A 218 -6.93 -19.12 1.79
N ALA A 219 -6.40 -19.25 0.55
CA ALA A 219 -5.25 -20.12 0.26
C ALA A 219 -3.99 -19.62 0.98
N ALA A 220 -3.68 -18.33 0.90
CA ALA A 220 -2.52 -17.75 1.57
C ALA A 220 -2.58 -17.92 3.09
N LEU A 221 -3.75 -17.64 3.70
CA LEU A 221 -3.94 -17.81 5.14
C LEU A 221 -3.83 -19.27 5.56
N ALA A 222 -4.46 -20.20 4.83
CA ALA A 222 -4.42 -21.63 5.14
C ALA A 222 -2.96 -22.17 5.05
N PHE A 223 -2.22 -21.79 4.03
CA PHE A 223 -0.81 -22.17 3.85
C PHE A 223 0.04 -21.65 5.01
N LEU A 224 -0.02 -20.37 5.31
CA LEU A 224 0.76 -19.77 6.39
C LEU A 224 0.37 -20.34 7.76
N THR A 225 -0.92 -20.52 8.03
CA THR A 225 -1.39 -21.09 9.29
C THR A 225 -0.88 -22.53 9.47
N SER A 226 -0.93 -23.35 8.43
CA SER A 226 -0.38 -24.72 8.46
C SER A 226 1.14 -24.75 8.68
N ALA A 227 1.86 -23.80 8.09
CA ALA A 227 3.31 -23.70 8.26
C ALA A 227 3.71 -23.26 9.66
N LEU A 228 2.93 -22.38 10.31
CA LEU A 228 3.28 -21.70 11.55
C LEU A 228 2.76 -22.41 12.81
N VAL A 229 1.56 -23.03 12.75
CA VAL A 229 0.97 -23.68 13.91
C VAL A 229 1.70 -24.98 14.21
N LYS A 230 2.04 -25.19 15.50
CA LYS A 230 2.59 -26.43 15.97
C LYS A 230 1.47 -27.46 16.13
N GLU A 231 1.61 -28.62 15.53
CA GLU A 231 0.74 -29.78 15.77
C GLU A 231 0.89 -30.32 17.19
#